data_b643c86ae440383c0140e8d774739c6c
#
_entry.id   b643c86ae440383c0140e8d774739c6c
#
_cell.length_a   1.000
_cell.length_b   1.000
_cell.length_c   1.000
_cell.angle_alpha   90.00
_cell.angle_beta   90.00
_cell.angle_gamma   90.00
#
_symmetry.space_group_name_H-M   'P 1'
#
loop_
_entity.id
_entity.type
_entity.pdbx_description
1 polymer ?
#
loop_
_entity_poly.entity_id
_entity_poly.type
_entity_poly.pdbx_seq_one_letter_code
_entity_poly.pdbx_strand_id
1 'polypeptide(L)'
;MRSLNGLKVVYKPQRLENPLWDFAEGTLGRREVAVAEIDRFLGWDLVPPTIWSESAPVGPGSVQVFIEDARIADVGLFEDGQIPEGWFYLFTGELDGQEVHVAHANSPQLMKLAVLDAVVNNADRKGGHVLRDRHSRLWAIDHGVSLHEEPKLRTVLWGWSQSTLEADIADDLRRLVRQLDSLELEGI
;
A
#
# COMPACT_ATOMS: atom_id res chain seq x y z
N MET A 1 3.56 19.40 0.75
CA MET A 1 2.24 19.40 0.10
C MET A 1 2.18 20.53 -0.92
N ARG A 2 1.69 20.30 -2.11
CA ARG A 2 1.55 21.33 -3.19
C ARG A 2 0.16 21.22 -3.80
N SER A 3 -0.29 22.27 -4.48
CA SER A 3 -1.55 22.27 -5.22
C SER A 3 -1.25 22.19 -6.72
N LEU A 4 -1.91 21.27 -7.40
CA LEU A 4 -1.90 21.14 -8.86
C LEU A 4 -3.35 21.31 -9.33
N ASN A 5 -3.65 22.40 -10.02
CA ASN A 5 -5.01 22.73 -10.49
C ASN A 5 -6.09 22.62 -9.39
N GLY A 6 -5.79 23.03 -8.16
CA GLY A 6 -6.70 22.94 -7.02
C GLY A 6 -6.67 21.61 -6.26
N LEU A 7 -6.05 20.56 -6.79
CA LEU A 7 -5.85 19.30 -6.05
C LEU A 7 -4.63 19.42 -5.14
N LYS A 8 -4.77 18.99 -3.91
CA LYS A 8 -3.61 18.80 -3.02
C LYS A 8 -2.89 17.51 -3.40
N VAL A 9 -1.57 17.56 -3.43
CA VAL A 9 -0.74 16.42 -3.78
C VAL A 9 0.43 16.26 -2.82
N VAL A 10 0.88 15.03 -2.65
CA VAL A 10 2.16 14.68 -2.05
C VAL A 10 3.14 14.51 -3.20
N TYR A 11 4.22 15.27 -3.18
CA TYR A 11 5.30 15.17 -4.14
C TYR A 11 6.57 14.67 -3.44
N LYS A 12 7.11 13.57 -3.93
CA LYS A 12 8.35 12.95 -3.44
C LYS A 12 9.43 13.07 -4.53
N PRO A 13 10.32 14.08 -4.45
CA PRO A 13 11.40 14.24 -5.42
C PRO A 13 12.40 13.09 -5.33
N GLN A 14 12.77 12.50 -6.46
CA GLN A 14 13.75 11.42 -6.56
C GLN A 14 15.07 11.76 -5.83
N ARG A 15 15.58 12.98 -6.00
CA ARG A 15 16.84 13.43 -5.40
C ARG A 15 16.81 13.57 -3.86
N LEU A 16 15.63 13.48 -3.24
CA LEU A 16 15.43 13.55 -1.79
C LEU A 16 15.00 12.18 -1.21
N GLU A 17 15.05 11.13 -1.99
CA GLU A 17 14.86 9.76 -1.48
C GLU A 17 16.00 9.45 -0.48
N ASN A 18 15.64 8.87 0.65
CA ASN A 18 16.62 8.31 1.57
C ASN A 18 17.09 6.97 0.98
N PRO A 19 18.40 6.81 0.67
CA PRO A 19 18.92 5.57 0.14
C PRO A 19 18.66 4.41 1.11
N LEU A 20 18.22 3.28 0.57
CA LEU A 20 18.12 2.01 1.28
C LEU A 20 19.21 1.10 0.75
N TRP A 21 19.86 0.36 1.65
CA TRP A 21 21.02 -0.47 1.30
C TRP A 21 20.69 -1.60 0.30
N ASP A 22 19.43 -1.99 0.23
CA ASP A 22 18.92 -3.14 -0.53
C ASP A 22 17.96 -2.74 -1.68
N PHE A 23 17.74 -1.44 -1.91
CA PHE A 23 16.98 -0.92 -3.05
C PHE A 23 17.87 -0.06 -3.93
N ALA A 24 17.72 -0.18 -5.24
CA ALA A 24 18.44 0.67 -6.17
C ALA A 24 18.14 2.15 -5.91
N GLU A 25 19.16 2.97 -5.83
CA GLU A 25 19.06 4.39 -5.52
C GLU A 25 18.20 5.12 -6.57
N GLY A 26 17.33 6.02 -6.12
CA GLY A 26 16.45 6.80 -6.97
C GLY A 26 15.27 6.03 -7.58
N THR A 27 14.92 4.84 -7.04
CA THR A 27 13.82 4.02 -7.60
C THR A 27 12.54 4.01 -6.77
N LEU A 28 12.57 4.54 -5.53
CA LEU A 28 11.42 4.41 -4.63
C LEU A 28 10.17 5.10 -5.16
N GLY A 29 10.29 6.30 -5.70
CA GLY A 29 9.16 7.01 -6.30
C GLY A 29 8.59 6.32 -7.55
N ARG A 30 9.44 5.66 -8.36
CA ARG A 30 8.98 4.88 -9.52
C ARG A 30 8.24 3.61 -9.09
N ARG A 31 8.66 2.98 -7.99
CA ARG A 31 7.97 1.83 -7.39
C ARG A 31 6.58 2.21 -6.88
N GLU A 32 6.41 3.40 -6.27
CA GLU A 32 5.09 3.90 -5.89
C GLU A 32 4.16 4.06 -7.10
N VAL A 33 4.68 4.59 -8.22
CA VAL A 33 3.91 4.71 -9.46
C VAL A 33 3.54 3.33 -10.00
N ALA A 34 4.48 2.38 -10.03
CA ALA A 34 4.23 1.02 -10.50
C ALA A 34 3.15 0.31 -9.69
N VAL A 35 3.18 0.43 -8.36
CA VAL A 35 2.14 -0.16 -7.49
C VAL A 35 0.77 0.48 -7.76
N ALA A 36 0.70 1.80 -7.95
CA ALA A 36 -0.56 2.47 -8.29
C ALA A 36 -1.11 2.00 -9.65
N GLU A 37 -0.25 1.74 -10.63
CA GLU A 37 -0.67 1.19 -11.93
C GLU A 37 -1.16 -0.27 -11.81
N ILE A 38 -0.50 -1.10 -11.00
CA ILE A 38 -0.94 -2.47 -10.72
C ILE A 38 -2.33 -2.46 -10.05
N ASP A 39 -2.53 -1.65 -9.03
CA ASP A 39 -3.81 -1.51 -8.34
C ASP A 39 -4.92 -1.02 -9.29
N ARG A 40 -4.62 0.00 -10.11
CA ARG A 40 -5.53 0.50 -11.13
C ARG A 40 -5.89 -0.59 -12.14
N PHE A 41 -4.93 -1.41 -12.55
CA PHE A 41 -5.15 -2.52 -13.48
C PHE A 41 -6.03 -3.62 -12.86
N LEU A 42 -5.83 -3.92 -11.56
CA LEU A 42 -6.70 -4.82 -10.81
C LEU A 42 -8.13 -4.28 -10.65
N GLY A 43 -8.32 -2.96 -10.76
CA GLY A 43 -9.60 -2.29 -10.56
C GLY A 43 -10.01 -2.25 -9.09
N TRP A 44 -9.05 -2.33 -8.16
CA TRP A 44 -9.35 -2.33 -6.73
C TRP A 44 -9.44 -0.92 -6.15
N ASP A 45 -8.78 0.03 -6.81
CA ASP A 45 -8.81 1.46 -6.44
C ASP A 45 -8.44 1.73 -4.96
N LEU A 46 -7.45 1.02 -4.46
CA LEU A 46 -6.95 1.13 -3.09
C LEU A 46 -5.85 2.17 -2.96
N VAL A 47 -5.08 2.40 -4.03
CA VAL A 47 -3.95 3.33 -4.04
C VAL A 47 -4.41 4.67 -4.63
N PRO A 48 -4.12 5.82 -3.96
CA PRO A 48 -4.45 7.11 -4.53
C PRO A 48 -3.76 7.30 -5.90
N PRO A 49 -4.40 8.00 -6.87
CA PRO A 49 -3.78 8.26 -8.16
C PRO A 49 -2.37 8.81 -8.01
N THR A 50 -1.41 8.12 -8.60
CA THR A 50 0.02 8.42 -8.49
C THR A 50 0.64 8.41 -9.87
N ILE A 51 1.40 9.45 -10.19
CA ILE A 51 2.09 9.59 -11.48
C ILE A 51 3.56 9.94 -11.27
N TRP A 52 4.37 9.68 -12.27
CA TRP A 52 5.72 10.21 -12.36
C TRP A 52 5.70 11.57 -13.06
N SER A 53 6.41 12.56 -12.54
CA SER A 53 6.60 13.85 -13.15
C SER A 53 8.09 14.09 -13.41
N GLU A 54 8.46 14.33 -14.66
CA GLU A 54 9.83 14.69 -15.05
C GLU A 54 10.13 16.19 -14.79
N SER A 55 9.10 17.04 -14.78
CA SER A 55 9.23 18.49 -14.73
C SER A 55 8.71 19.14 -13.45
N ALA A 56 8.61 18.39 -12.36
CA ALA A 56 8.17 18.97 -11.09
C ALA A 56 9.22 19.95 -10.52
N PRO A 57 8.83 20.95 -9.70
CA PRO A 57 9.68 22.11 -9.34
C PRO A 57 11.01 21.76 -8.66
N VAL A 58 11.14 20.56 -8.09
CA VAL A 58 12.37 20.13 -7.38
C VAL A 58 13.08 19.00 -8.16
N GLY A 59 12.69 18.75 -9.41
CA GLY A 59 13.21 17.69 -10.28
C GLY A 59 12.21 16.52 -10.43
N PRO A 60 12.61 15.44 -11.11
CA PRO A 60 11.76 14.27 -11.27
C PRO A 60 11.31 13.68 -9.93
N GLY A 61 10.13 13.06 -9.94
CA GLY A 61 9.62 12.40 -8.72
C GLY A 61 8.17 11.92 -8.87
N SER A 62 7.72 11.16 -7.88
CA SER A 62 6.33 10.72 -7.80
C SER A 62 5.43 11.83 -7.26
N VAL A 63 4.23 11.90 -7.80
CA VAL A 63 3.17 12.84 -7.40
C VAL A 63 1.91 12.03 -7.15
N GLN A 64 1.46 12.01 -5.89
CA GLN A 64 0.28 11.27 -5.45
C GLN A 64 -0.81 12.23 -4.97
N VAL A 65 -2.06 11.95 -5.29
CA VAL A 65 -3.19 12.70 -4.77
C VAL A 65 -3.23 12.57 -3.24
N PHE A 66 -3.33 13.72 -2.55
CA PHE A 66 -3.46 13.76 -1.10
C PHE A 66 -4.91 13.49 -0.70
N ILE A 67 -5.13 12.53 0.18
CA ILE A 67 -6.46 12.20 0.69
C ILE A 67 -6.77 13.12 1.87
N GLU A 68 -7.68 14.09 1.62
CA GLU A 68 -8.10 15.03 2.65
C GLU A 68 -9.01 14.36 3.69
N ASP A 69 -8.95 14.85 4.93
CA ASP A 69 -9.75 14.37 6.07
C ASP A 69 -9.64 12.84 6.31
N ALA A 70 -8.54 12.23 5.83
CA ALA A 70 -8.28 10.83 6.05
C ALA A 70 -7.80 10.57 7.48
N ARG A 71 -8.23 9.44 8.03
CA ARG A 71 -7.81 8.95 9.34
C ARG A 71 -7.22 7.56 9.21
N ILE A 72 -6.28 7.22 10.10
CA ILE A 72 -5.83 5.83 10.27
C ILE A 72 -7.02 5.02 10.76
N ALA A 73 -7.29 3.92 10.09
CA ALA A 73 -8.40 3.05 10.42
C ALA A 73 -8.07 1.61 10.03
N ASP A 74 -8.88 0.67 10.54
CA ASP A 74 -8.82 -0.76 10.24
C ASP A 74 -7.55 -1.49 10.74
N VAL A 75 -6.55 -0.78 11.26
CA VAL A 75 -5.40 -1.35 11.99
C VAL A 75 -5.22 -0.54 13.25
N GLY A 76 -5.14 -1.19 14.41
CA GLY A 76 -5.09 -0.50 15.69
C GLY A 76 -4.25 -1.22 16.74
N LEU A 77 -3.99 -0.45 17.80
CA LEU A 77 -3.39 -0.92 19.04
C LEU A 77 -4.48 -0.91 20.12
N PHE A 78 -4.60 -1.98 20.87
CA PHE A 78 -5.66 -2.19 21.85
C PHE A 78 -5.07 -2.70 23.16
N GLU A 79 -5.68 -2.34 24.27
CA GLU A 79 -5.44 -3.01 25.56
C GLU A 79 -6.09 -4.40 25.54
N ASP A 80 -5.72 -5.22 26.53
CA ASP A 80 -6.29 -6.56 26.67
C ASP A 80 -7.83 -6.51 26.78
N GLY A 81 -8.49 -7.38 26.00
CA GLY A 81 -9.95 -7.43 25.91
C GLY A 81 -10.62 -6.28 25.17
N GLN A 82 -9.89 -5.33 24.58
CA GLN A 82 -10.42 -4.17 23.87
C GLN A 82 -10.47 -4.35 22.34
N ILE A 83 -9.99 -5.47 21.80
CA ILE A 83 -10.05 -5.74 20.36
C ILE A 83 -11.53 -5.82 19.93
N PRO A 84 -11.97 -5.06 18.93
CA PRO A 84 -13.35 -5.11 18.46
C PRO A 84 -13.74 -6.50 17.95
N GLU A 85 -15.00 -6.87 18.14
CA GLU A 85 -15.53 -8.12 17.60
C GLU A 85 -15.33 -8.22 16.08
N GLY A 86 -14.91 -9.37 15.59
CA GLY A 86 -14.67 -9.62 14.17
C GLY A 86 -13.33 -9.08 13.65
N TRP A 87 -12.46 -8.56 14.52
CA TRP A 87 -11.09 -8.21 14.14
C TRP A 87 -10.15 -9.39 14.32
N PHE A 88 -9.08 -9.40 13.53
CA PHE A 88 -8.00 -10.36 13.67
C PHE A 88 -6.94 -9.84 14.65
N TYR A 89 -6.72 -10.55 15.74
CA TYR A 89 -5.54 -10.37 16.58
C TYR A 89 -4.30 -10.84 15.81
N LEU A 90 -3.23 -10.07 15.85
CA LEU A 90 -2.00 -10.37 15.13
C LEU A 90 -0.87 -10.77 16.08
N PHE A 91 -0.53 -9.89 16.98
CA PHE A 91 0.52 -10.12 17.98
C PHE A 91 0.41 -9.11 19.13
N THR A 92 1.11 -9.40 20.21
CA THR A 92 1.30 -8.49 21.33
C THR A 92 2.66 -7.79 21.19
N GLY A 93 2.68 -6.51 21.47
CA GLY A 93 3.86 -5.66 21.50
C GLY A 93 3.90 -4.82 22.78
N GLU A 94 4.89 -3.94 22.87
CA GLU A 94 5.03 -2.97 23.96
C GLU A 94 5.07 -1.55 23.38
N LEU A 95 4.29 -0.65 23.97
CA LEU A 95 4.30 0.78 23.66
C LEU A 95 4.41 1.58 24.96
N ASP A 96 5.45 2.39 25.09
CA ASP A 96 5.70 3.22 26.30
C ASP A 96 5.68 2.44 27.62
N GLY A 97 6.19 1.17 27.59
CA GLY A 97 6.22 0.29 28.77
C GLY A 97 4.89 -0.40 29.10
N GLN A 98 3.90 -0.28 28.21
CA GLN A 98 2.60 -0.95 28.34
C GLN A 98 2.44 -2.00 27.26
N GLU A 99 1.90 -3.16 27.64
CA GLU A 99 1.54 -4.19 26.69
C GLU A 99 0.34 -3.74 25.84
N VAL A 100 0.46 -3.91 24.51
CA VAL A 100 -0.58 -3.58 23.54
C VAL A 100 -0.77 -4.72 22.56
N HIS A 101 -2.01 -4.93 22.15
CA HIS A 101 -2.38 -5.91 21.14
C HIS A 101 -2.55 -5.22 19.79
N VAL A 102 -1.83 -5.69 18.77
CA VAL A 102 -1.99 -5.24 17.39
C VAL A 102 -3.08 -6.08 16.74
N ALA A 103 -4.06 -5.42 16.15
CA ALA A 103 -5.16 -6.07 15.45
C ALA A 103 -5.58 -5.28 14.22
N HIS A 104 -6.22 -5.96 13.26
CA HIS A 104 -6.84 -5.29 12.11
C HIS A 104 -8.27 -5.80 11.86
N ALA A 105 -9.08 -4.96 11.22
CA ALA A 105 -10.44 -5.29 10.85
C ALA A 105 -10.50 -6.44 9.83
N ASN A 106 -11.58 -7.21 9.88
CA ASN A 106 -11.91 -8.18 8.84
C ASN A 106 -12.84 -7.52 7.82
N SER A 107 -12.28 -6.99 6.74
CA SER A 107 -13.07 -6.38 5.67
C SER A 107 -12.57 -6.78 4.28
N PRO A 108 -13.46 -6.90 3.28
CA PRO A 108 -13.05 -7.27 1.91
C PRO A 108 -12.03 -6.33 1.29
N GLN A 109 -12.14 -5.02 1.54
CA GLN A 109 -11.19 -4.03 1.04
C GLN A 109 -9.79 -4.22 1.65
N LEU A 110 -9.73 -4.51 2.95
CA LEU A 110 -8.47 -4.73 3.63
C LEU A 110 -7.84 -6.08 3.23
N MET A 111 -8.66 -7.11 2.94
CA MET A 111 -8.19 -8.37 2.36
C MET A 111 -7.56 -8.14 0.97
N LYS A 112 -8.19 -7.36 0.10
CA LYS A 112 -7.61 -6.98 -1.21
C LYS A 112 -6.28 -6.24 -1.02
N LEU A 113 -6.16 -5.36 -0.03
CA LEU A 113 -4.90 -4.68 0.28
C LEU A 113 -3.83 -5.67 0.76
N ALA A 114 -4.16 -6.65 1.60
CA ALA A 114 -3.22 -7.69 2.02
C ALA A 114 -2.70 -8.51 0.83
N VAL A 115 -3.58 -8.83 -0.12
CA VAL A 115 -3.21 -9.50 -1.37
C VAL A 115 -2.36 -8.59 -2.26
N LEU A 116 -2.70 -7.30 -2.37
CA LEU A 116 -1.87 -6.34 -3.11
C LEU A 116 -0.46 -6.28 -2.53
N ASP A 117 -0.31 -6.17 -1.20
CA ASP A 117 0.99 -6.18 -0.53
C ASP A 117 1.81 -7.44 -0.88
N ALA A 118 1.16 -8.61 -0.94
CA ALA A 118 1.82 -9.85 -1.33
C ALA A 118 2.25 -9.84 -2.81
N VAL A 119 1.38 -9.38 -3.71
CA VAL A 119 1.65 -9.28 -5.16
C VAL A 119 2.82 -8.34 -5.45
N VAL A 120 2.84 -7.17 -4.80
CA VAL A 120 3.91 -6.18 -5.02
C VAL A 120 5.12 -6.39 -4.10
N ASN A 121 5.13 -7.45 -3.29
CA ASN A 121 6.22 -7.74 -2.36
C ASN A 121 6.53 -6.52 -1.45
N ASN A 122 5.49 -5.94 -0.83
CA ASN A 122 5.63 -4.75 -0.01
C ASN A 122 6.44 -5.06 1.26
N ALA A 123 7.56 -4.38 1.45
CA ALA A 123 8.49 -4.63 2.55
C ALA A 123 8.26 -3.71 3.77
N ASP A 124 7.24 -2.84 3.77
CA ASP A 124 7.06 -1.87 4.88
C ASP A 124 5.59 -1.44 5.10
N ARG A 125 4.60 -2.36 4.97
CA ARG A 125 3.21 -2.02 5.29
C ARG A 125 3.01 -1.83 6.79
N LYS A 126 2.72 -0.60 7.19
CA LYS A 126 2.38 -0.22 8.56
C LYS A 126 0.89 0.11 8.69
N GLY A 127 0.35 0.04 9.91
CA GLY A 127 -1.03 0.46 10.19
C GLY A 127 -1.30 1.92 9.79
N GLY A 128 -0.31 2.81 9.97
CA GLY A 128 -0.39 4.20 9.56
C GLY A 128 -0.47 4.46 8.05
N HIS A 129 -0.22 3.45 7.22
CA HIS A 129 -0.34 3.54 5.77
C HIS A 129 -1.73 3.11 5.25
N VAL A 130 -2.65 2.73 6.16
CA VAL A 130 -4.04 2.34 5.86
C VAL A 130 -4.97 3.44 6.34
N LEU A 131 -5.64 4.09 5.42
CA LEU A 131 -6.44 5.28 5.70
C LEU A 131 -7.90 5.06 5.29
N ARG A 132 -8.81 5.72 5.99
CA ARG A 132 -10.20 5.89 5.57
C ARG A 132 -10.49 7.37 5.35
N ASP A 133 -11.04 7.72 4.21
CA ASP A 133 -11.52 9.08 3.96
C ASP A 133 -12.89 9.33 4.62
N ARG A 134 -13.40 10.55 4.48
CA ARG A 134 -14.72 10.95 5.00
C ARG A 134 -15.91 10.15 4.45
N HIS A 135 -15.72 9.43 3.33
CA HIS A 135 -16.72 8.57 2.71
C HIS A 135 -16.52 7.10 3.08
N SER A 136 -15.65 6.81 4.06
CA SER A 136 -15.28 5.46 4.50
C SER A 136 -14.61 4.62 3.42
N ARG A 137 -14.09 5.23 2.34
CA ARG A 137 -13.27 4.55 1.35
C ARG A 137 -11.89 4.28 1.91
N LEU A 138 -11.39 3.05 1.72
CA LEU A 138 -10.06 2.66 2.10
C LEU A 138 -9.04 3.15 1.08
N TRP A 139 -7.94 3.68 1.59
CA TRP A 139 -6.78 4.10 0.83
C TRP A 139 -5.51 3.54 1.45
N ALA A 140 -4.59 3.09 0.60
CA ALA A 140 -3.27 2.64 0.99
C ALA A 140 -2.20 3.56 0.39
N ILE A 141 -1.27 4.00 1.21
CA ILE A 141 -0.20 4.92 0.82
C ILE A 141 1.17 4.31 1.09
N ASP A 142 2.21 4.98 0.61
CA ASP A 142 3.62 4.69 0.91
C ASP A 142 4.09 3.31 0.41
N HIS A 143 4.10 3.13 -0.90
CA HIS A 143 4.47 1.89 -1.59
C HIS A 143 5.90 1.90 -2.17
N GLY A 144 6.73 2.89 -1.81
CA GLY A 144 8.08 3.02 -2.35
C GLY A 144 8.98 1.81 -2.08
N VAL A 145 8.76 1.12 -0.96
CA VAL A 145 9.53 -0.07 -0.56
C VAL A 145 8.80 -1.34 -1.00
N SER A 146 8.60 -1.48 -2.30
CA SER A 146 7.89 -2.61 -2.94
C SER A 146 8.65 -3.10 -4.18
N LEU A 147 8.21 -4.21 -4.77
CA LEU A 147 8.72 -4.76 -6.03
C LEU A 147 10.22 -5.12 -5.97
N HIS A 148 10.70 -5.59 -4.85
CA HIS A 148 12.05 -6.12 -4.72
C HIS A 148 12.14 -7.50 -5.38
N GLU A 149 13.30 -7.84 -5.96
CA GLU A 149 13.55 -9.13 -6.62
C GLU A 149 13.51 -10.31 -5.63
N GLU A 150 14.03 -10.08 -4.41
CA GLU A 150 13.97 -11.07 -3.35
C GLU A 150 12.66 -10.98 -2.56
N PRO A 151 12.15 -12.10 -2.02
CA PRO A 151 10.99 -12.08 -1.14
C PRO A 151 11.27 -11.26 0.12
N LYS A 152 10.58 -10.14 0.29
CA LYS A 152 10.74 -9.21 1.42
C LYS A 152 9.41 -8.80 2.05
N LEU A 153 8.33 -9.51 1.75
CA LEU A 153 7.00 -9.15 2.26
C LEU A 153 7.02 -8.92 3.76
N ARG A 154 6.70 -7.69 4.15
CA ARG A 154 6.55 -7.27 5.54
C ARG A 154 5.30 -6.40 5.65
N THR A 155 4.23 -7.00 6.14
CA THR A 155 2.92 -6.36 6.25
C THR A 155 2.33 -6.63 7.63
N VAL A 156 1.49 -5.73 8.12
CA VAL A 156 0.67 -5.96 9.32
C VAL A 156 -0.66 -6.64 9.01
N LEU A 157 -0.90 -7.07 7.77
CA LEU A 157 -2.19 -7.59 7.31
C LEU A 157 -2.17 -9.14 7.21
N TRP A 158 -1.84 -9.82 8.30
CA TRP A 158 -1.67 -11.28 8.34
C TRP A 158 -2.94 -12.07 8.69
N GLY A 159 -4.06 -11.43 8.99
CA GLY A 159 -5.27 -12.11 9.46
C GLY A 159 -5.81 -13.18 8.50
N TRP A 160 -5.49 -13.10 7.21
CA TRP A 160 -5.91 -14.06 6.18
C TRP A 160 -4.80 -15.02 5.73
N SER A 161 -3.67 -15.10 6.43
CA SER A 161 -2.48 -15.85 5.99
C SER A 161 -2.73 -17.35 5.74
N GLN A 162 -3.81 -17.93 6.25
CA GLN A 162 -4.21 -19.32 6.05
C GLN A 162 -5.55 -19.46 5.34
N SER A 163 -6.11 -18.35 4.84
CA SER A 163 -7.39 -18.36 4.15
C SER A 163 -7.23 -18.68 2.67
N THR A 164 -8.25 -19.30 2.10
CA THR A 164 -8.35 -19.44 0.65
C THR A 164 -8.72 -18.08 0.04
N LEU A 165 -8.10 -17.73 -1.08
CA LEU A 165 -8.46 -16.53 -1.83
C LEU A 165 -9.91 -16.61 -2.33
N GLU A 166 -10.63 -15.52 -2.22
CA GLU A 166 -11.94 -15.37 -2.82
C GLU A 166 -11.84 -15.47 -4.35
N ALA A 167 -12.88 -16.02 -4.99
CA ALA A 167 -12.83 -16.34 -6.42
C ALA A 167 -12.62 -15.08 -7.29
N ASP A 168 -13.25 -13.96 -6.94
CA ASP A 168 -13.11 -12.69 -7.64
C ASP A 168 -11.66 -12.14 -7.57
N ILE A 169 -11.05 -12.21 -6.40
CA ILE A 169 -9.63 -11.82 -6.22
C ILE A 169 -8.74 -12.73 -7.08
N ALA A 170 -8.97 -14.03 -7.06
CA ALA A 170 -8.20 -14.98 -7.86
C ALA A 170 -8.33 -14.70 -9.37
N ASP A 171 -9.52 -14.33 -9.83
CA ASP A 171 -9.77 -13.99 -11.24
C ASP A 171 -9.11 -12.68 -11.64
N ASP A 172 -9.12 -11.68 -10.75
CA ASP A 172 -8.39 -10.42 -10.95
C ASP A 172 -6.87 -10.67 -11.10
N LEU A 173 -6.29 -11.52 -10.23
CA LEU A 173 -4.87 -11.88 -10.33
C LEU A 173 -4.54 -12.64 -11.61
N ARG A 174 -5.39 -13.58 -12.04
CA ARG A 174 -5.19 -14.27 -13.32
C ARG A 174 -5.26 -13.31 -14.51
N ARG A 175 -6.10 -12.27 -14.44
CA ARG A 175 -6.15 -11.21 -15.45
C ARG A 175 -4.86 -10.41 -15.47
N LEU A 176 -4.32 -10.03 -14.30
CA LEU A 176 -3.05 -9.33 -14.18
C LEU A 176 -1.90 -10.15 -14.79
N VAL A 177 -1.78 -11.44 -14.47
CA VAL A 177 -0.74 -12.32 -15.02
C VAL A 177 -0.80 -12.34 -16.54
N ARG A 178 -1.99 -12.58 -17.12
CA ARG A 178 -2.15 -12.59 -18.60
C ARG A 178 -1.73 -11.28 -19.26
N GLN A 179 -1.97 -10.15 -18.59
CA GLN A 179 -1.55 -8.84 -19.12
C GLN A 179 -0.02 -8.66 -19.07
N LEU A 180 0.61 -9.07 -17.98
CA LEU A 180 2.08 -9.00 -17.87
C LEU A 180 2.75 -9.89 -18.91
N ASP A 181 2.25 -11.11 -19.10
CA ASP A 181 2.75 -12.02 -20.16
C ASP A 181 2.62 -11.37 -21.56
N SER A 182 1.54 -10.64 -21.84
CA SER A 182 1.36 -9.97 -23.13
C SER A 182 2.35 -8.82 -23.34
N LEU A 183 2.70 -8.07 -22.31
CA LEU A 183 3.68 -6.99 -22.37
C LEU A 183 5.09 -7.53 -22.63
N GLU A 184 5.47 -8.66 -22.01
CA GLU A 184 6.75 -9.31 -22.31
C GLU A 184 6.86 -9.76 -23.77
N LEU A 185 5.76 -10.26 -24.36
CA LEU A 185 5.72 -10.66 -25.76
C LEU A 185 5.83 -9.49 -26.73
N GLU A 186 5.39 -8.31 -26.35
CA GLU A 186 5.50 -7.08 -27.12
C GLU A 186 6.85 -6.37 -26.97
N GLY A 187 7.73 -6.88 -26.09
CA GLY A 187 9.08 -6.35 -25.88
C GLY A 187 9.14 -5.01 -25.17
N ILE A 188 8.14 -4.72 -24.35
CA ILE A 188 8.03 -3.50 -23.52
C ILE A 188 8.54 -3.79 -22.10
#